data_3de25c802713bf5705f31bfac86aa5f5
#
_entry.id   3de25c802713bf5705f31bfac86aa5f5
#
_cell.length_a   1.000
_cell.length_b   1.000
_cell.length_c   1.000
_cell.angle_alpha   90.00
_cell.angle_beta   90.00
_cell.angle_gamma   90.00
#
_symmetry.space_group_name_H-M   'P 1'
#
loop_
_entity.id
_entity.type
_entity.pdbx_description
1 polymer ?
#
loop_
_entity_poly.entity_id
_entity_poly.type
_entity_poly.pdbx_seq_one_letter_code
_entity_poly.pdbx_strand_id
1 'polypeptide(L)'
;AGVDLVAQDISKPLADQNAAIVEVNAGPGLLMHLKPASGKPQPVGKEITNHLFPPGTDFRIPVVGICGERGKTPVAEMIAHFLRLTNVYVGLSCSKGLFFGNRAIPNTNSSNWENARRTLLNRAVEAVVIENNHLSMLIEGLAYDRCQVGVVLNVDPKANFPQYAIYDEDQVFSIVRTQIDVVLPSGVGVLNADDPMCIQMTELCDGEVIFFSEDSDSEIVKNHLSNGGRAVMVGKQQITLKSGKFDQKSIPMPRHSESDSASPWKARNLGAAIAAAWALDIPFN
;
A
#
# COMPACT_ATOMS: atom_id res chain seq x y z
N ALA A 1 -28.28 -9.09 -6.08
CA ALA A 1 -29.62 -8.60 -6.35
C ALA A 1 -30.64 -9.41 -5.53
N GLY A 2 -31.74 -8.77 -5.16
CA GLY A 2 -32.94 -9.43 -4.60
C GLY A 2 -33.95 -9.69 -5.70
N VAL A 3 -34.64 -10.82 -5.60
CA VAL A 3 -35.68 -11.16 -6.58
C VAL A 3 -36.95 -11.43 -5.81
N ASP A 4 -37.99 -10.67 -6.11
CA ASP A 4 -39.31 -10.84 -5.52
C ASP A 4 -40.15 -11.75 -6.42
N LEU A 5 -40.66 -12.82 -5.86
CA LEU A 5 -41.39 -13.87 -6.53
C LEU A 5 -42.85 -13.96 -6.03
N VAL A 6 -43.76 -14.25 -6.93
CA VAL A 6 -45.10 -14.74 -6.59
C VAL A 6 -45.23 -16.18 -7.05
N ALA A 7 -45.56 -17.09 -6.17
CA ALA A 7 -45.69 -18.51 -6.45
C ALA A 7 -46.83 -19.09 -5.63
N GLN A 8 -47.49 -20.15 -6.13
CA GLN A 8 -48.52 -20.86 -5.38
C GLN A 8 -47.89 -21.71 -4.25
N ASP A 9 -46.73 -22.29 -4.52
CA ASP A 9 -46.00 -23.14 -3.57
C ASP A 9 -44.48 -23.00 -3.83
N ILE A 10 -43.77 -22.37 -2.87
CA ILE A 10 -42.31 -22.14 -3.03
C ILE A 10 -41.48 -23.45 -3.00
N SER A 11 -42.05 -24.55 -2.53
CA SER A 11 -41.39 -25.86 -2.50
C SER A 11 -41.39 -26.57 -3.86
N LYS A 12 -42.15 -26.07 -4.86
CA LYS A 12 -42.26 -26.64 -6.18
C LYS A 12 -41.44 -25.79 -7.20
N PRO A 13 -40.97 -26.41 -8.29
CA PRO A 13 -40.33 -25.66 -9.37
C PRO A 13 -41.26 -24.56 -9.92
N LEU A 14 -40.69 -23.37 -10.17
CA LEU A 14 -41.46 -22.22 -10.65
C LEU A 14 -42.08 -22.46 -12.00
N ALA A 15 -41.49 -23.31 -12.86
CA ALA A 15 -41.99 -23.65 -14.19
C ALA A 15 -43.22 -24.55 -14.14
N ASP A 16 -43.44 -25.29 -13.03
CA ASP A 16 -44.56 -26.25 -12.92
C ASP A 16 -45.80 -25.62 -12.30
N GLN A 17 -45.76 -24.32 -12.06
CA GLN A 17 -46.82 -23.55 -11.47
C GLN A 17 -46.87 -22.15 -12.10
N ASN A 18 -47.96 -21.41 -11.92
CA ASN A 18 -48.09 -20.04 -12.39
C ASN A 18 -47.26 -19.08 -11.47
N ALA A 19 -45.97 -19.25 -11.49
CA ALA A 19 -45.04 -18.38 -10.72
C ALA A 19 -44.49 -17.28 -11.63
N ALA A 20 -44.23 -16.12 -11.06
CA ALA A 20 -43.66 -14.98 -11.75
C ALA A 20 -42.66 -14.20 -10.89
N ILE A 21 -41.67 -13.66 -11.55
CA ILE A 21 -40.82 -12.62 -10.99
C ILE A 21 -41.54 -11.29 -11.07
N VAL A 22 -41.75 -10.65 -9.95
CA VAL A 22 -42.43 -9.36 -9.85
C VAL A 22 -41.43 -8.21 -9.96
N GLU A 23 -40.30 -8.35 -9.28
CA GLU A 23 -39.29 -7.30 -9.19
C GLU A 23 -37.89 -7.85 -9.01
N VAL A 24 -36.88 -7.13 -9.52
CA VAL A 24 -35.45 -7.40 -9.29
C VAL A 24 -34.79 -6.15 -8.75
N ASN A 25 -34.31 -6.22 -7.51
CA ASN A 25 -33.71 -5.12 -6.79
C ASN A 25 -32.19 -5.22 -6.79
N ALA A 26 -31.48 -4.17 -7.21
CA ALA A 26 -30.02 -4.11 -7.19
C ALA A 26 -29.44 -4.04 -5.75
N GLY A 27 -30.17 -3.39 -4.84
CA GLY A 27 -29.80 -3.23 -3.43
C GLY A 27 -30.92 -3.70 -2.49
N PRO A 28 -31.17 -5.02 -2.36
CA PRO A 28 -32.28 -5.53 -1.55
C PRO A 28 -32.03 -5.30 -0.06
N GLY A 29 -33.10 -5.04 0.68
CA GLY A 29 -33.09 -5.09 2.14
C GLY A 29 -32.88 -6.54 2.63
N LEU A 30 -31.98 -6.74 3.58
CA LEU A 30 -31.71 -8.07 4.12
C LEU A 30 -32.38 -8.32 5.47
N LEU A 31 -32.92 -7.29 6.10
CA LEU A 31 -33.45 -7.36 7.48
C LEU A 31 -34.57 -8.37 7.62
N MET A 32 -35.48 -8.46 6.62
CA MET A 32 -36.61 -9.40 6.65
C MET A 32 -36.17 -10.88 6.68
N HIS A 33 -34.98 -11.18 6.11
CA HIS A 33 -34.40 -12.52 6.14
C HIS A 33 -33.64 -12.80 7.46
N LEU A 34 -32.98 -11.77 8.00
CA LEU A 34 -32.19 -11.88 9.23
C LEU A 34 -33.05 -11.85 10.50
N LYS A 35 -34.21 -11.12 10.46
CA LYS A 35 -35.16 -10.96 11.54
C LYS A 35 -36.61 -11.08 11.01
N PRO A 36 -37.04 -12.28 10.58
CA PRO A 36 -38.39 -12.46 10.07
C PRO A 36 -39.41 -12.28 11.17
N ALA A 37 -40.61 -11.81 10.84
CA ALA A 37 -41.72 -11.70 11.80
C ALA A 37 -42.20 -13.08 12.29
N SER A 38 -42.06 -14.11 11.47
CA SER A 38 -42.30 -15.52 11.84
C SER A 38 -41.33 -16.41 11.04
N GLY A 39 -41.01 -17.59 11.62
CA GLY A 39 -40.05 -18.51 11.03
C GLY A 39 -38.61 -18.32 11.55
N LYS A 40 -37.69 -19.05 10.97
CA LYS A 40 -36.26 -19.02 11.37
C LYS A 40 -35.48 -17.95 10.59
N PRO A 41 -34.58 -17.20 11.27
CA PRO A 41 -33.62 -16.33 10.57
C PRO A 41 -32.82 -17.07 9.51
N GLN A 42 -32.61 -16.43 8.38
CA GLN A 42 -31.76 -16.95 7.27
C GLN A 42 -30.49 -16.10 7.18
N PRO A 43 -29.30 -16.69 7.19
CA PRO A 43 -28.03 -15.98 7.21
C PRO A 43 -27.63 -15.48 5.80
N VAL A 44 -28.53 -14.82 5.08
CA VAL A 44 -28.34 -14.40 3.69
C VAL A 44 -27.10 -13.50 3.51
N GLY A 45 -26.81 -12.63 4.49
CA GLY A 45 -25.62 -11.81 4.45
C GLY A 45 -24.33 -12.62 4.48
N LYS A 46 -24.30 -13.71 5.28
CA LYS A 46 -23.16 -14.62 5.35
C LYS A 46 -22.93 -15.34 4.02
N GLU A 47 -24.01 -15.82 3.39
CA GLU A 47 -23.93 -16.51 2.10
C GLU A 47 -23.46 -15.56 0.99
N ILE A 48 -23.94 -14.32 0.98
CA ILE A 48 -23.44 -13.28 0.05
C ILE A 48 -21.94 -13.03 0.27
N THR A 49 -21.54 -12.89 1.55
CA THR A 49 -20.14 -12.68 1.89
C THR A 49 -19.26 -13.88 1.48
N ASN A 50 -19.71 -15.11 1.80
CA ASN A 50 -18.98 -16.32 1.42
C ASN A 50 -18.86 -16.51 -0.11
N HIS A 51 -19.88 -16.06 -0.86
CA HIS A 51 -19.83 -16.09 -2.32
C HIS A 51 -18.85 -15.06 -2.89
N LEU A 52 -18.83 -13.85 -2.35
CA LEU A 52 -17.90 -12.79 -2.75
C LEU A 52 -16.47 -13.08 -2.29
N PHE A 53 -16.35 -13.71 -1.13
CA PHE A 53 -15.09 -13.98 -0.43
C PHE A 53 -15.05 -15.44 0.02
N PRO A 54 -14.75 -16.41 -0.86
CA PRO A 54 -14.67 -17.82 -0.51
C PRO A 54 -13.62 -18.06 0.60
N PRO A 55 -13.90 -18.91 1.58
CA PRO A 55 -12.94 -19.22 2.65
C PRO A 55 -11.58 -19.67 2.09
N GLY A 56 -10.48 -19.16 2.64
CA GLY A 56 -9.11 -19.51 2.26
C GLY A 56 -8.54 -18.75 1.07
N THR A 57 -9.26 -17.80 0.50
CA THR A 57 -8.73 -16.84 -0.49
C THR A 57 -8.18 -15.59 0.21
N ASP A 58 -7.01 -15.12 -0.22
CA ASP A 58 -6.54 -13.80 0.17
C ASP A 58 -7.22 -12.76 -0.74
N PHE A 59 -7.98 -11.85 -0.09
CA PHE A 59 -8.74 -10.82 -0.80
C PHE A 59 -8.05 -9.46 -0.79
N ARG A 60 -6.86 -9.39 -0.18
CA ARG A 60 -6.07 -8.18 -0.16
C ARG A 60 -5.15 -8.17 -1.37
N ILE A 61 -5.21 -7.10 -2.14
CA ILE A 61 -4.17 -6.79 -3.09
C ILE A 61 -3.01 -6.11 -2.34
N PRO A 62 -1.75 -6.28 -2.78
CA PRO A 62 -0.63 -5.55 -2.23
C PRO A 62 -0.84 -4.03 -2.30
N VAL A 63 -0.77 -3.37 -1.15
CA VAL A 63 -0.78 -1.92 -1.04
C VAL A 63 0.59 -1.47 -0.58
N VAL A 64 1.21 -0.56 -1.35
CA VAL A 64 2.45 0.13 -1.00
C VAL A 64 2.14 1.58 -0.70
N GLY A 65 2.29 1.99 0.54
CA GLY A 65 2.16 3.38 0.95
C GLY A 65 3.53 4.04 1.09
N ILE A 66 3.70 5.25 0.58
CA ILE A 66 4.97 5.97 0.59
C ILE A 66 4.74 7.35 1.18
N CYS A 67 5.47 7.69 2.23
CA CYS A 67 5.48 9.04 2.77
C CYS A 67 6.91 9.56 3.00
N GLY A 68 7.01 10.81 3.38
CA GLY A 68 8.25 11.53 3.61
C GLY A 68 8.17 12.95 3.04
N GLU A 69 9.12 13.78 3.33
CA GLU A 69 9.15 15.16 2.82
C GLU A 69 9.53 15.20 1.34
N ARG A 70 10.59 14.45 0.97
CA ARG A 70 11.16 14.46 -0.37
C ARG A 70 11.33 13.06 -0.93
N GLY A 71 11.24 12.93 -2.26
CA GLY A 71 11.52 11.69 -2.97
C GLY A 71 10.33 10.77 -3.18
N LYS A 72 9.16 11.06 -2.65
CA LYS A 72 7.97 10.21 -2.75
C LYS A 72 7.60 9.81 -4.17
N THR A 73 7.39 10.80 -5.03
CA THR A 73 6.94 10.58 -6.41
C THR A 73 7.88 9.70 -7.21
N PRO A 74 9.21 9.97 -7.30
CA PRO A 74 10.10 9.07 -8.03
C PRO A 74 10.17 7.67 -7.42
N VAL A 75 10.08 7.51 -6.10
CA VAL A 75 10.03 6.18 -5.47
C VAL A 75 8.73 5.46 -5.85
N ALA A 76 7.59 6.15 -5.81
CA ALA A 76 6.30 5.59 -6.21
C ALA A 76 6.29 5.14 -7.67
N GLU A 77 6.85 5.96 -8.57
CA GLU A 77 6.98 5.63 -10.00
C GLU A 77 7.87 4.41 -10.23
N MET A 78 9.02 4.32 -9.53
CA MET A 78 9.93 3.17 -9.63
C MET A 78 9.29 1.88 -9.11
N ILE A 79 8.64 1.91 -7.94
CA ILE A 79 7.95 0.73 -7.41
C ILE A 79 6.83 0.27 -8.35
N ALA A 80 6.01 1.21 -8.84
CA ALA A 80 4.97 0.89 -9.80
C ALA A 80 5.54 0.33 -11.11
N HIS A 81 6.72 0.80 -11.55
CA HIS A 81 7.42 0.26 -12.70
C HIS A 81 7.90 -1.17 -12.44
N PHE A 82 8.53 -1.45 -11.30
CA PHE A 82 8.99 -2.81 -10.95
C PHE A 82 7.84 -3.80 -10.88
N LEU A 83 6.71 -3.42 -10.29
CA LEU A 83 5.51 -4.25 -10.28
C LEU A 83 4.98 -4.54 -11.69
N ARG A 84 4.97 -3.54 -12.59
CA ARG A 84 4.53 -3.75 -13.99
C ARG A 84 5.44 -4.71 -14.75
N LEU A 85 6.74 -4.79 -14.43
CA LEU A 85 7.66 -5.76 -15.03
C LEU A 85 7.30 -7.21 -14.69
N THR A 86 6.54 -7.44 -13.62
CA THR A 86 5.99 -8.76 -13.25
C THR A 86 4.61 -9.03 -13.85
N ASN A 87 4.15 -8.22 -14.82
CA ASN A 87 2.84 -8.29 -15.47
C ASN A 87 1.64 -8.04 -14.53
N VAL A 88 1.86 -7.41 -13.38
CA VAL A 88 0.78 -6.98 -12.46
C VAL A 88 0.14 -5.70 -12.97
N TYR A 89 -1.19 -5.62 -12.96
CA TYR A 89 -1.93 -4.41 -13.32
C TYR A 89 -1.97 -3.44 -12.15
N VAL A 90 -1.05 -2.47 -12.16
CA VAL A 90 -0.79 -1.56 -11.05
C VAL A 90 -1.63 -0.30 -11.13
N GLY A 91 -2.25 0.08 -10.01
CA GLY A 91 -2.76 1.41 -9.76
C GLY A 91 -1.71 2.28 -9.07
N LEU A 92 -1.44 3.48 -9.58
CA LEU A 92 -0.53 4.45 -8.98
C LEU A 92 -1.24 5.78 -8.76
N SER A 93 -1.23 6.25 -7.52
CA SER A 93 -1.71 7.57 -7.12
C SER A 93 -0.54 8.40 -6.58
N CYS A 94 -0.13 9.44 -7.30
CA CYS A 94 1.02 10.28 -6.94
C CYS A 94 0.84 11.75 -7.35
N SER A 95 1.78 12.60 -6.99
CA SER A 95 1.70 14.04 -7.30
C SER A 95 1.72 14.35 -8.81
N LYS A 96 2.24 13.44 -9.65
CA LYS A 96 2.20 13.57 -11.12
C LYS A 96 0.86 13.17 -11.74
N GLY A 97 -0.01 12.47 -11.00
CA GLY A 97 -1.30 12.04 -11.50
C GLY A 97 -1.73 10.66 -11.01
N LEU A 98 -2.80 10.19 -11.62
CA LEU A 98 -3.39 8.89 -11.39
C LEU A 98 -3.14 7.99 -12.60
N PHE A 99 -2.65 6.76 -12.36
CA PHE A 99 -2.29 5.84 -13.44
C PHE A 99 -2.89 4.46 -13.16
N PHE A 100 -3.38 3.81 -14.22
CA PHE A 100 -3.83 2.42 -14.21
C PHE A 100 -3.08 1.64 -15.30
N GLY A 101 -2.19 0.74 -14.91
CA GLY A 101 -1.22 0.15 -15.80
C GLY A 101 -0.37 1.24 -16.46
N ASN A 102 -0.37 1.28 -17.79
CA ASN A 102 0.34 2.31 -18.58
C ASN A 102 -0.55 3.51 -18.95
N ARG A 103 -1.83 3.52 -18.55
CA ARG A 103 -2.75 4.60 -18.86
C ARG A 103 -2.72 5.67 -17.79
N ALA A 104 -2.31 6.89 -18.17
CA ALA A 104 -2.47 8.07 -17.34
C ALA A 104 -3.91 8.57 -17.40
N ILE A 105 -4.50 8.87 -16.27
CA ILE A 105 -5.73 9.65 -16.19
C ILE A 105 -5.29 11.12 -16.11
N PRO A 106 -5.67 11.98 -17.07
CA PRO A 106 -5.33 13.39 -17.01
C PRO A 106 -5.85 13.99 -15.70
N ASN A 107 -4.97 14.32 -14.84
CA ASN A 107 -5.27 14.99 -13.58
C ASN A 107 -4.02 15.71 -13.10
N THR A 108 -4.23 16.70 -12.27
CA THR A 108 -3.20 17.36 -11.50
C THR A 108 -2.71 16.44 -10.37
N ASN A 109 -2.17 16.98 -9.31
CA ASN A 109 -1.70 16.24 -8.15
C ASN A 109 -2.75 15.24 -7.62
N SER A 110 -2.42 13.95 -7.63
CA SER A 110 -3.28 12.85 -7.17
C SER A 110 -2.77 12.21 -5.87
N SER A 111 -1.81 12.83 -5.15
CA SER A 111 -1.34 12.38 -3.84
C SER A 111 -2.29 12.76 -2.71
N ASN A 112 -3.57 12.41 -2.84
CA ASN A 112 -4.64 12.71 -1.89
C ASN A 112 -5.52 11.48 -1.64
N TRP A 113 -6.32 11.54 -0.59
CA TRP A 113 -7.17 10.45 -0.14
C TRP A 113 -8.18 10.00 -1.22
N GLU A 114 -8.82 10.95 -1.92
CA GLU A 114 -9.84 10.65 -2.92
C GLU A 114 -9.27 9.81 -4.07
N ASN A 115 -8.13 10.21 -4.65
CA ASN A 115 -7.50 9.48 -5.74
C ASN A 115 -6.90 8.14 -5.27
N ALA A 116 -6.35 8.08 -4.06
CA ALA A 116 -5.93 6.82 -3.46
C ALA A 116 -7.11 5.86 -3.31
N ARG A 117 -8.24 6.32 -2.76
CA ARG A 117 -9.48 5.54 -2.67
C ARG A 117 -10.00 5.11 -4.05
N ARG A 118 -9.99 6.00 -5.03
CA ARG A 118 -10.39 5.69 -6.40
C ARG A 118 -9.54 4.57 -7.01
N THR A 119 -8.25 4.54 -6.70
CA THR A 119 -7.34 3.47 -7.13
C THR A 119 -7.72 2.14 -6.48
N LEU A 120 -7.99 2.13 -5.17
CA LEU A 120 -8.39 0.93 -4.42
C LEU A 120 -9.75 0.37 -4.83
N LEU A 121 -10.68 1.21 -5.28
CA LEU A 121 -12.00 0.78 -5.75
C LEU A 121 -12.00 0.21 -7.17
N ASN A 122 -10.90 0.32 -7.91
CA ASN A 122 -10.81 -0.23 -9.26
C ASN A 122 -10.56 -1.74 -9.22
N ARG A 123 -11.57 -2.52 -9.53
CA ARG A 123 -11.55 -3.99 -9.47
C ARG A 123 -10.56 -4.68 -10.40
N ALA A 124 -10.03 -3.97 -11.39
CA ALA A 124 -9.02 -4.52 -12.31
C ALA A 124 -7.60 -4.39 -11.75
N VAL A 125 -7.41 -3.57 -10.70
CA VAL A 125 -6.09 -3.34 -10.10
C VAL A 125 -5.70 -4.52 -9.22
N GLU A 126 -4.49 -5.03 -9.42
CA GLU A 126 -3.93 -6.18 -8.72
C GLU A 126 -2.88 -5.78 -7.67
N ALA A 127 -2.34 -4.57 -7.77
CA ALA A 127 -1.48 -3.95 -6.75
C ALA A 127 -1.61 -2.43 -6.79
N VAL A 128 -1.45 -1.76 -5.67
CA VAL A 128 -1.59 -0.31 -5.56
C VAL A 128 -0.36 0.32 -4.95
N VAL A 129 0.10 1.41 -5.57
CA VAL A 129 1.17 2.27 -5.03
C VAL A 129 0.59 3.66 -4.77
N ILE A 130 0.70 4.13 -3.53
CA ILE A 130 0.08 5.38 -3.09
C ILE A 130 1.15 6.29 -2.48
N GLU A 131 1.32 7.45 -3.07
CA GLU A 131 2.07 8.55 -2.48
C GLU A 131 1.19 9.29 -1.48
N ASN A 132 1.59 9.27 -0.21
CA ASN A 132 0.89 9.96 0.87
C ASN A 132 1.55 11.29 1.19
N ASN A 133 0.76 12.35 1.18
CA ASN A 133 1.17 13.68 1.57
C ASN A 133 0.89 13.88 3.06
N HIS A 134 1.81 14.49 3.81
CA HIS A 134 1.65 14.73 5.26
C HIS A 134 0.36 15.47 5.59
N LEU A 135 0.02 16.51 4.81
CA LEU A 135 -1.18 17.30 5.04
C LEU A 135 -2.45 16.49 4.79
N SER A 136 -2.47 15.66 3.73
CA SER A 136 -3.60 14.77 3.46
C SER A 136 -3.72 13.70 4.55
N MET A 137 -2.61 13.13 5.01
CA MET A 137 -2.60 12.18 6.12
C MET A 137 -3.15 12.79 7.41
N LEU A 138 -2.82 14.06 7.69
CA LEU A 138 -3.30 14.78 8.87
C LEU A 138 -4.80 15.07 8.80
N ILE A 139 -5.32 15.47 7.64
CA ILE A 139 -6.70 15.94 7.48
C ILE A 139 -7.66 14.78 7.24
N GLU A 140 -7.27 13.84 6.37
CA GLU A 140 -8.14 12.80 5.80
C GLU A 140 -7.74 11.39 6.27
N GLY A 141 -6.51 11.22 6.78
CA GLY A 141 -5.92 9.91 7.08
C GLY A 141 -5.43 9.20 5.82
N LEU A 142 -5.15 7.90 5.97
CA LEU A 142 -4.81 7.02 4.87
C LEU A 142 -6.08 6.44 4.23
N ALA A 143 -6.07 6.24 2.91
CA ALA A 143 -7.23 5.68 2.19
C ALA A 143 -7.36 4.15 2.33
N TYR A 144 -6.49 3.52 3.10
CA TYR A 144 -6.45 2.08 3.38
C TYR A 144 -6.26 1.84 4.87
N ASP A 145 -6.75 0.70 5.34
CA ASP A 145 -6.66 0.25 6.74
C ASP A 145 -5.30 -0.34 7.08
N ARG A 146 -4.72 -1.11 6.16
CA ARG A 146 -3.43 -1.79 6.27
C ARG A 146 -2.71 -1.82 4.92
N CYS A 147 -1.38 -1.88 4.93
CA CYS A 147 -0.55 -2.03 3.74
C CYS A 147 0.43 -3.20 3.86
N GLN A 148 0.80 -3.76 2.70
CA GLN A 148 1.85 -4.78 2.64
C GLN A 148 3.22 -4.17 2.80
N VAL A 149 3.44 -2.97 2.25
CA VAL A 149 4.72 -2.25 2.38
C VAL A 149 4.45 -0.80 2.76
N GLY A 150 5.03 -0.37 3.87
CA GLY A 150 5.03 1.03 4.31
C GLY A 150 6.43 1.63 4.13
N VAL A 151 6.56 2.66 3.31
CA VAL A 151 7.84 3.32 3.03
C VAL A 151 7.88 4.70 3.65
N VAL A 152 8.88 4.95 4.50
CA VAL A 152 9.18 6.30 5.03
C VAL A 152 10.57 6.72 4.59
N LEU A 153 10.62 7.77 3.77
CA LEU A 153 11.87 8.20 3.11
C LEU A 153 12.70 9.13 3.98
N ASN A 154 12.06 10.04 4.66
CA ASN A 154 12.67 11.06 5.50
C ASN A 154 11.58 11.83 6.24
N VAL A 155 11.96 12.47 7.35
CA VAL A 155 11.12 13.37 8.12
C VAL A 155 11.83 14.71 8.25
N ASP A 156 11.18 15.83 7.89
CA ASP A 156 11.75 17.14 8.16
C ASP A 156 11.32 17.60 9.57
N PRO A 157 12.25 17.66 10.53
CA PRO A 157 11.94 18.07 11.90
C PRO A 157 11.48 19.54 12.00
N LYS A 158 11.68 20.33 10.94
CA LYS A 158 11.27 21.74 10.87
C LYS A 158 9.93 21.92 10.16
N ALA A 159 9.35 20.85 9.63
CA ALA A 159 8.01 20.91 9.06
C ALA A 159 7.02 21.35 10.14
N ASN A 160 6.09 22.22 9.76
CA ASN A 160 5.03 22.66 10.65
C ASN A 160 3.76 22.97 9.85
N PHE A 161 2.63 22.85 10.50
CA PHE A 161 1.32 23.15 9.93
C PHE A 161 0.50 23.95 10.97
N PRO A 162 0.82 25.26 11.18
CA PRO A 162 0.23 26.07 12.23
C PRO A 162 -1.30 26.13 12.18
N GLN A 163 -1.87 26.08 10.96
CA GLN A 163 -3.32 26.07 10.76
C GLN A 163 -4.01 24.82 11.34
N TYR A 164 -3.24 23.78 11.69
CA TYR A 164 -3.69 22.53 12.31
C TYR A 164 -3.06 22.31 13.70
N ALA A 165 -2.48 23.36 14.29
CA ALA A 165 -1.80 23.33 15.58
C ALA A 165 -0.63 22.32 15.65
N ILE A 166 0.08 22.11 14.54
CA ILE A 166 1.30 21.31 14.45
C ILE A 166 2.49 22.27 14.39
N TYR A 167 3.33 22.23 15.44
CA TYR A 167 4.41 23.22 15.65
C TYR A 167 5.79 22.58 15.90
N ASP A 168 5.84 21.31 16.26
CA ASP A 168 7.06 20.63 16.68
C ASP A 168 7.29 19.30 15.97
N GLU A 169 8.50 18.74 16.13
CA GLU A 169 8.93 17.52 15.49
C GLU A 169 8.17 16.26 15.96
N ASP A 170 7.77 16.20 17.22
CA ASP A 170 7.03 15.06 17.78
C ASP A 170 5.63 14.96 17.14
N GLN A 171 5.01 16.10 16.89
CA GLN A 171 3.73 16.17 16.21
C GLN A 171 3.87 15.78 14.73
N VAL A 172 4.93 16.21 14.04
CA VAL A 172 5.23 15.79 12.66
C VAL A 172 5.55 14.30 12.62
N PHE A 173 6.36 13.80 13.55
CA PHE A 173 6.63 12.37 13.71
C PHE A 173 5.34 11.57 13.85
N SER A 174 4.40 12.04 14.68
CA SER A 174 3.10 11.38 14.90
C SER A 174 2.25 11.27 13.64
N ILE A 175 2.36 12.22 12.71
CA ILE A 175 1.69 12.15 11.39
C ILE A 175 2.37 11.08 10.52
N VAL A 176 3.69 11.16 10.40
CA VAL A 176 4.46 10.32 9.46
C VAL A 176 4.48 8.85 9.89
N ARG A 177 4.59 8.57 11.21
CA ARG A 177 4.60 7.22 11.76
C ARG A 177 3.35 6.42 11.40
N THR A 178 2.21 7.09 11.17
CA THR A 178 0.95 6.44 10.74
C THR A 178 1.16 5.53 9.52
N GLN A 179 2.12 5.86 8.63
CA GLN A 179 2.46 4.99 7.49
C GLN A 179 3.04 3.64 7.93
N ILE A 180 3.74 3.60 9.05
CA ILE A 180 4.34 2.37 9.59
C ILE A 180 3.36 1.65 10.52
N ASP A 181 2.56 2.37 11.30
CA ASP A 181 1.54 1.79 12.19
C ASP A 181 0.51 0.92 11.45
N VAL A 182 0.30 1.17 10.15
CA VAL A 182 -0.64 0.41 9.31
C VAL A 182 0.00 -0.74 8.51
N VAL A 183 1.27 -1.02 8.71
CA VAL A 183 1.92 -2.19 8.07
C VAL A 183 1.32 -3.47 8.65
N LEU A 184 1.02 -4.44 7.78
CA LEU A 184 0.55 -5.75 8.20
C LEU A 184 1.63 -6.49 9.02
N PRO A 185 1.27 -7.36 9.98
CA PRO A 185 2.24 -8.23 10.65
C PRO A 185 3.04 -9.14 9.68
N SER A 186 2.45 -9.48 8.54
CA SER A 186 3.13 -10.18 7.43
C SER A 186 3.76 -9.23 6.40
N GLY A 187 3.69 -7.93 6.65
CA GLY A 187 4.19 -6.89 5.76
C GLY A 187 5.58 -6.40 6.14
N VAL A 188 6.01 -5.32 5.50
CA VAL A 188 7.36 -4.78 5.66
C VAL A 188 7.35 -3.25 5.76
N GLY A 189 8.00 -2.72 6.79
CA GLY A 189 8.38 -1.31 6.88
C GLY A 189 9.70 -1.07 6.15
N VAL A 190 9.75 -0.14 5.22
CA VAL A 190 10.98 0.29 4.54
C VAL A 190 11.38 1.65 5.09
N LEU A 191 12.48 1.69 5.83
CA LEU A 191 12.91 2.85 6.62
C LEU A 191 14.30 3.34 6.23
N ASN A 192 14.48 4.66 6.25
CA ASN A 192 15.78 5.29 6.02
C ASN A 192 16.65 5.21 7.29
N ALA A 193 17.74 4.44 7.25
CA ALA A 193 18.67 4.34 8.37
C ALA A 193 19.60 5.56 8.54
N ASP A 194 19.58 6.51 7.58
CA ASP A 194 20.32 7.77 7.68
C ASP A 194 19.48 8.90 8.31
N ASP A 195 18.22 8.61 8.67
CA ASP A 195 17.29 9.56 9.29
C ASP A 195 16.91 9.08 10.70
N PRO A 196 17.30 9.83 11.76
CA PRO A 196 17.03 9.42 13.15
C PRO A 196 15.54 9.22 13.46
N MET A 197 14.64 10.01 12.84
CA MET A 197 13.20 9.87 13.07
C MET A 197 12.65 8.61 12.38
N CYS A 198 13.17 8.26 11.21
CA CYS A 198 12.81 7.00 10.56
C CYS A 198 13.27 5.78 11.39
N ILE A 199 14.47 5.85 12.00
CA ILE A 199 14.99 4.77 12.86
C ILE A 199 14.06 4.51 14.05
N GLN A 200 13.53 5.56 14.69
CA GLN A 200 12.60 5.43 15.82
C GLN A 200 11.31 4.69 15.45
N MET A 201 10.91 4.67 14.18
CA MET A 201 9.72 3.97 13.71
C MET A 201 9.91 2.45 13.65
N THR A 202 11.12 1.93 13.82
CA THR A 202 11.41 0.49 13.76
C THR A 202 10.58 -0.32 14.76
N GLU A 203 10.43 0.17 15.98
CA GLU A 203 9.69 -0.51 17.05
C GLU A 203 8.16 -0.38 16.90
N LEU A 204 7.69 0.47 15.97
CA LEU A 204 6.29 0.71 15.71
C LEU A 204 5.75 -0.16 14.55
N CYS A 205 6.65 -0.83 13.83
CA CYS A 205 6.27 -1.69 12.71
C CYS A 205 5.81 -3.06 13.21
N ASP A 206 4.55 -3.42 12.96
CA ASP A 206 4.04 -4.77 13.28
C ASP A 206 4.72 -5.87 12.44
N GLY A 207 5.24 -5.52 11.26
CA GLY A 207 5.92 -6.42 10.34
C GLY A 207 7.44 -6.36 10.41
N GLU A 208 8.10 -6.97 9.43
CA GLU A 208 9.55 -6.88 9.28
C GLU A 208 9.98 -5.46 8.88
N VAL A 209 11.23 -5.08 9.19
CA VAL A 209 11.83 -3.83 8.73
C VAL A 209 12.97 -4.11 7.77
N ILE A 210 12.98 -3.41 6.62
CA ILE A 210 14.13 -3.32 5.72
C ILE A 210 14.67 -1.90 5.80
N PHE A 211 15.91 -1.74 6.20
CA PHE A 211 16.58 -0.45 6.13
C PHE A 211 17.17 -0.18 4.74
N PHE A 212 17.17 1.09 4.31
CA PHE A 212 18.03 1.55 3.22
C PHE A 212 18.94 2.67 3.74
N SER A 213 20.19 2.70 3.24
CA SER A 213 21.21 3.64 3.70
C SER A 213 22.24 3.93 2.62
N GLU A 214 22.77 5.16 2.59
CA GLU A 214 23.94 5.56 1.84
C GLU A 214 25.23 5.47 2.69
N ASP A 215 25.10 5.33 4.01
CA ASP A 215 26.23 5.14 4.92
C ASP A 215 26.62 3.66 5.01
N SER A 216 27.75 3.30 4.38
CA SER A 216 28.29 1.94 4.40
C SER A 216 28.71 1.48 5.80
N ASP A 217 28.97 2.41 6.73
CA ASP A 217 29.49 2.15 8.06
C ASP A 217 28.45 2.29 9.18
N SER A 218 27.18 2.55 8.82
CA SER A 218 26.08 2.71 9.77
C SER A 218 26.02 1.58 10.80
N GLU A 219 26.20 1.92 12.06
CA GLU A 219 26.09 0.97 13.18
C GLU A 219 24.64 0.46 13.35
N ILE A 220 23.64 1.27 13.02
CA ILE A 220 22.23 0.87 13.04
C ILE A 220 22.01 -0.28 12.07
N VAL A 221 22.50 -0.14 10.82
CA VAL A 221 22.37 -1.20 9.81
C VAL A 221 23.15 -2.44 10.20
N LYS A 222 24.40 -2.29 10.72
CA LYS A 222 25.23 -3.42 11.18
C LYS A 222 24.53 -4.21 12.28
N ASN A 223 23.96 -3.52 13.28
CA ASN A 223 23.22 -4.14 14.37
C ASN A 223 21.97 -4.85 13.87
N HIS A 224 21.20 -4.21 12.98
CA HIS A 224 20.01 -4.80 12.37
C HIS A 224 20.33 -6.10 11.61
N LEU A 225 21.37 -6.07 10.77
CA LEU A 225 21.85 -7.25 10.04
C LEU A 225 22.37 -8.35 10.99
N SER A 226 23.04 -7.97 12.10
CA SER A 226 23.53 -8.94 13.07
C SER A 226 22.42 -9.72 13.76
N ASN A 227 21.23 -9.12 13.84
CA ASN A 227 20.01 -9.73 14.37
C ASN A 227 19.16 -10.44 13.29
N GLY A 228 19.72 -10.63 12.10
CA GLY A 228 19.04 -11.36 11.01
C GLY A 228 18.17 -10.49 10.09
N GLY A 229 18.16 -9.18 10.28
CA GLY A 229 17.37 -8.25 9.47
C GLY A 229 17.88 -8.09 8.04
N ARG A 230 17.16 -7.31 7.25
CA ARG A 230 17.47 -7.01 5.84
C ARG A 230 17.81 -5.53 5.65
N ALA A 231 18.75 -5.24 4.75
CA ALA A 231 19.11 -3.86 4.42
C ALA A 231 19.54 -3.70 2.96
N VAL A 232 19.27 -2.53 2.38
CA VAL A 232 19.71 -2.10 1.06
C VAL A 232 20.75 -1.00 1.22
N MET A 233 22.00 -1.31 0.87
CA MET A 233 23.12 -0.38 0.94
C MET A 233 23.33 0.29 -0.42
N VAL A 234 23.30 1.62 -0.44
CA VAL A 234 23.39 2.40 -1.66
C VAL A 234 24.81 2.94 -1.82
N GLY A 235 25.62 2.27 -2.63
CA GLY A 235 26.96 2.70 -2.96
C GLY A 235 27.04 3.51 -4.27
N LYS A 236 28.20 4.10 -4.56
CA LYS A 236 28.41 4.91 -5.77
C LYS A 236 28.34 4.08 -7.07
N GLN A 237 28.77 2.84 -7.04
CA GLN A 237 28.88 1.97 -8.22
C GLN A 237 27.86 0.83 -8.22
N GLN A 238 27.35 0.47 -7.05
CA GLN A 238 26.43 -0.66 -6.88
C GLN A 238 25.50 -0.43 -5.71
N ILE A 239 24.37 -1.12 -5.76
CA ILE A 239 23.43 -1.27 -4.64
C ILE A 239 23.58 -2.70 -4.13
N THR A 240 23.71 -2.87 -2.83
CA THR A 240 23.89 -4.18 -2.21
C THR A 240 22.72 -4.48 -1.30
N LEU A 241 22.00 -5.56 -1.58
CA LEU A 241 20.99 -6.13 -0.71
C LEU A 241 21.69 -7.09 0.27
N LYS A 242 21.46 -6.92 1.56
CA LYS A 242 22.04 -7.75 2.61
C LYS A 242 20.93 -8.36 3.47
N SER A 243 21.05 -9.66 3.76
CA SER A 243 20.17 -10.38 4.67
C SER A 243 21.01 -11.08 5.72
N GLY A 244 20.83 -10.70 6.98
CA GLY A 244 21.70 -11.20 8.04
C GLY A 244 23.18 -10.86 7.82
N LYS A 245 24.07 -11.68 8.39
CA LYS A 245 25.53 -11.39 8.39
C LYS A 245 26.24 -11.72 7.07
N PHE A 246 25.75 -12.68 6.31
CA PHE A 246 26.54 -13.32 5.24
C PHE A 246 25.86 -13.32 3.88
N ASP A 247 24.55 -13.21 3.80
CA ASP A 247 23.84 -13.23 2.55
C ASP A 247 23.79 -11.84 1.93
N GLN A 248 24.28 -11.72 0.69
CA GLN A 248 24.28 -10.47 -0.05
C GLN A 248 24.16 -10.66 -1.54
N LYS A 249 23.44 -9.74 -2.19
CA LYS A 249 23.33 -9.64 -3.65
C LYS A 249 23.66 -8.21 -4.06
N SER A 250 24.53 -8.03 -5.06
CA SER A 250 24.88 -6.70 -5.59
C SER A 250 24.26 -6.49 -6.96
N ILE A 251 23.73 -5.29 -7.15
CA ILE A 251 23.15 -4.80 -8.40
C ILE A 251 23.95 -3.60 -8.85
N PRO A 252 24.44 -3.52 -10.09
CA PRO A 252 25.19 -2.37 -10.56
C PRO A 252 24.31 -1.11 -10.53
N MET A 253 24.89 0.02 -10.14
CA MET A 253 24.19 1.31 -10.21
C MET A 253 23.88 1.64 -11.69
N PRO A 254 22.64 1.98 -12.03
CA PRO A 254 22.30 2.39 -13.39
C PRO A 254 23.18 3.55 -13.86
N ARG A 255 23.70 3.47 -15.07
CA ARG A 255 24.46 4.57 -15.68
C ARG A 255 23.50 5.70 -16.03
N HIS A 256 23.71 6.88 -15.46
CA HIS A 256 23.00 8.08 -15.86
C HIS A 256 23.71 8.75 -17.03
N SER A 257 22.96 9.36 -17.96
CA SER A 257 23.54 10.26 -18.95
C SER A 257 24.09 11.50 -18.23
N GLU A 258 25.22 12.04 -18.69
CA GLU A 258 25.90 13.21 -18.10
C GLU A 258 25.03 14.47 -18.04
N SER A 259 23.92 14.52 -18.79
CA SER A 259 22.95 15.62 -18.79
C SER A 259 22.03 15.64 -17.56
N ASP A 260 21.91 14.52 -16.84
CA ASP A 260 21.14 14.46 -15.60
C ASP A 260 22.05 14.76 -14.41
N SER A 261 22.19 16.06 -14.08
CA SER A 261 22.89 16.50 -12.87
C SER A 261 22.48 15.60 -11.71
N ALA A 262 23.47 14.87 -11.17
CA ALA A 262 23.25 13.90 -10.11
C ALA A 262 22.59 14.58 -8.91
N SER A 263 21.26 14.50 -8.84
CA SER A 263 20.56 14.87 -7.62
C SER A 263 20.97 13.86 -6.54
N PRO A 264 21.51 14.29 -5.39
CA PRO A 264 21.89 13.39 -4.30
C PRO A 264 20.73 12.50 -3.82
N TRP A 265 19.49 12.86 -4.16
CA TRP A 265 18.27 12.11 -3.84
C TRP A 265 18.01 10.91 -4.77
N LYS A 266 18.61 10.87 -5.96
CA LYS A 266 18.30 9.78 -6.93
C LYS A 266 18.78 8.41 -6.46
N ALA A 267 19.98 8.31 -5.93
CA ALA A 267 20.55 7.05 -5.46
C ALA A 267 19.78 6.51 -4.24
N ARG A 268 19.50 7.37 -3.25
CA ARG A 268 18.71 7.02 -2.07
C ARG A 268 17.30 6.59 -2.43
N ASN A 269 16.63 7.31 -3.34
CA ASN A 269 15.30 6.95 -3.83
C ASN A 269 15.29 5.58 -4.50
N LEU A 270 16.31 5.25 -5.27
CA LEU A 270 16.45 3.93 -5.88
C LEU A 270 16.65 2.85 -4.81
N GLY A 271 17.44 3.13 -3.77
CA GLY A 271 17.60 2.23 -2.62
C GLY A 271 16.28 1.91 -1.94
N ALA A 272 15.46 2.94 -1.67
CA ALA A 272 14.12 2.78 -1.09
C ALA A 272 13.19 1.97 -2.01
N ALA A 273 13.20 2.25 -3.31
CA ALA A 273 12.37 1.53 -4.28
C ALA A 273 12.78 0.06 -4.42
N ILE A 274 14.09 -0.24 -4.39
CA ILE A 274 14.61 -1.61 -4.40
C ILE A 274 14.24 -2.32 -3.09
N ALA A 275 14.34 -1.67 -1.94
CA ALA A 275 13.92 -2.26 -0.66
C ALA A 275 12.42 -2.62 -0.68
N ALA A 276 11.58 -1.74 -1.21
CA ALA A 276 10.15 -2.02 -1.37
C ALA A 276 9.87 -3.15 -2.39
N ALA A 277 10.62 -3.21 -3.50
CA ALA A 277 10.52 -4.30 -4.46
C ALA A 277 10.94 -5.64 -3.84
N TRP A 278 11.98 -5.63 -3.00
CA TRP A 278 12.41 -6.81 -2.24
C TRP A 278 11.36 -7.25 -1.22
N ALA A 279 10.72 -6.31 -0.56
CA ALA A 279 9.60 -6.58 0.35
C ALA A 279 8.38 -7.22 -0.33
N LEU A 280 8.24 -7.02 -1.63
CA LEU A 280 7.18 -7.58 -2.48
C LEU A 280 7.62 -8.85 -3.22
N ASP A 281 8.76 -9.42 -2.88
CA ASP A 281 9.35 -10.61 -3.54
C ASP A 281 9.52 -10.45 -5.06
N ILE A 282 9.70 -9.22 -5.54
CA ILE A 282 9.96 -8.96 -6.96
C ILE A 282 11.38 -9.47 -7.31
N PRO A 283 11.53 -10.36 -8.28
CA PRO A 283 12.83 -10.92 -8.62
C PRO A 283 13.75 -9.87 -9.24
N PHE A 284 14.99 -9.82 -8.78
CA PHE A 284 16.08 -9.02 -9.36
C PHE A 284 16.89 -9.90 -10.32
N ASN A 285 16.47 -9.95 -11.58
CA ASN A 285 17.16 -10.71 -12.65
C ASN A 285 18.04 -9.79 -13.49
#